data_a25426345d516f46a799651ebb3def08
#
_entry.id   a25426345d516f46a799651ebb3def08
#
_cell.length_a   1.000
_cell.length_b   1.000
_cell.length_c   1.000
_cell.angle_alpha   90.00
_cell.angle_beta   90.00
_cell.angle_gamma   90.00
#
_symmetry.space_group_name_H-M   'P 1'
#
loop_
_entity.id
_entity.type
_entity.pdbx_description
1 polymer ?
#
loop_
_entity_poly.entity_id
_entity_poly.type
_entity_poly.pdbx_seq_one_letter_code
_entity_poly.pdbx_strand_id
1 'polypeptide(L)'
;GSAYIVMELVPGEPLSSIIEREGRLPADRVLGIVAQTATALQAAHDAGLVHRDIKPGNLLITPEGRVKITDFGIARIADQVPLTATGQVMGTVQYLAPEQASGHTATSATDVYSLGIVAYECLAGRRPFTGDSQVAIAMAQINDTPPELPSDVPGPVRRLVFACLAKDPDDRPRSAAKLAQAATALHRGDVRLAASYVPQVAGEAAPEATVAM
;
A
#
# COMPACT_ATOMS: atom_id res chain seq x y z
N GLY A 1 21.62 -3.22 31.88
CA GLY A 1 22.21 -2.66 30.68
C GLY A 1 21.10 -2.32 29.70
N SER A 2 21.22 -1.23 28.95
CA SER A 2 20.26 -0.88 27.92
C SER A 2 20.46 -1.79 26.71
N ALA A 3 19.36 -2.30 26.13
CA ALA A 3 19.40 -3.02 24.87
C ALA A 3 19.61 -2.02 23.71
N TYR A 4 20.39 -2.40 22.70
CA TYR A 4 20.60 -1.64 21.48
C TYR A 4 20.51 -2.55 20.27
N ILE A 5 20.11 -1.98 19.13
CA ILE A 5 20.03 -2.67 17.84
C ILE A 5 21.09 -2.06 16.92
N VAL A 6 21.85 -2.93 16.25
CA VAL A 6 22.79 -2.53 15.19
C VAL A 6 22.12 -2.86 13.85
N MET A 7 22.03 -1.88 12.96
CA MET A 7 21.39 -2.04 11.65
C MET A 7 22.18 -1.32 10.57
N GLU A 8 21.88 -1.61 9.29
CA GLU A 8 22.43 -0.91 8.15
C GLU A 8 22.12 0.59 8.25
N LEU A 9 23.13 1.43 8.02
CA LEU A 9 22.91 2.87 7.82
C LEU A 9 22.52 3.10 6.37
N VAL A 10 21.27 3.53 6.16
CA VAL A 10 20.74 3.85 4.83
C VAL A 10 20.83 5.36 4.60
N PRO A 11 21.62 5.84 3.62
CA PRO A 11 21.69 7.27 3.28
C PRO A 11 20.46 7.64 2.45
N GLY A 12 19.32 7.83 3.09
CA GLY A 12 18.05 8.15 2.45
C GLY A 12 17.14 8.94 3.38
N GLU A 13 16.06 9.47 2.81
CA GLU A 13 15.02 10.15 3.58
C GLU A 13 13.73 9.32 3.61
N PRO A 14 12.93 9.40 4.69
CA PRO A 14 11.62 8.76 4.73
C PRO A 14 10.70 9.30 3.63
N LEU A 15 9.92 8.42 3.01
CA LEU A 15 8.92 8.83 2.01
C LEU A 15 7.90 9.83 2.58
N SER A 16 7.63 9.77 3.89
CA SER A 16 6.79 10.77 4.58
C SER A 16 7.32 12.18 4.44
N SER A 17 8.64 12.39 4.56
CA SER A 17 9.27 13.71 4.40
C SER A 17 9.19 14.19 2.95
N ILE A 18 9.29 13.27 1.99
CA ILE A 18 9.12 13.59 0.57
C ILE A 18 7.68 14.04 0.29
N ILE A 19 6.68 13.31 0.79
CA ILE A 19 5.25 13.67 0.62
C ILE A 19 4.96 15.02 1.28
N GLU A 20 5.47 15.26 2.49
CA GLU A 20 5.28 16.51 3.19
C GLU A 20 5.85 17.71 2.41
N ARG A 21 7.03 17.54 1.81
CA ARG A 21 7.71 18.58 1.03
C ARG A 21 7.08 18.81 -0.35
N GLU A 22 6.71 17.74 -1.06
CA GLU A 22 6.29 17.80 -2.46
C GLU A 22 4.76 17.78 -2.62
N GLY A 23 4.03 17.38 -1.59
CA GLY A 23 2.58 17.20 -1.59
C GLY A 23 2.15 15.96 -2.38
N ARG A 24 2.20 16.02 -3.71
CA ARG A 24 1.85 14.90 -4.60
C ARG A 24 3.06 14.46 -5.41
N LEU A 25 3.15 13.16 -5.67
CA LEU A 25 4.20 12.59 -6.50
C LEU A 25 3.64 12.18 -7.88
N PRO A 26 4.43 12.32 -8.96
CA PRO A 26 4.06 11.83 -10.28
C PRO A 26 3.79 10.31 -10.27
N ALA A 27 2.81 9.86 -11.05
CA ALA A 27 2.40 8.45 -11.11
C ALA A 27 3.56 7.51 -11.45
N ASP A 28 4.46 7.92 -12.33
CA ASP A 28 5.66 7.18 -12.71
C ASP A 28 6.56 6.91 -11.50
N ARG A 29 6.85 7.95 -10.71
CA ARG A 29 7.65 7.81 -9.49
C ARG A 29 6.97 6.92 -8.45
N VAL A 30 5.65 7.03 -8.28
CA VAL A 30 4.88 6.19 -7.36
C VAL A 30 4.92 4.73 -7.81
N LEU A 31 4.78 4.44 -9.10
CA LEU A 31 4.90 3.08 -9.63
C LEU A 31 6.27 2.48 -9.35
N GLY A 32 7.35 3.27 -9.50
CA GLY A 32 8.72 2.83 -9.16
C GLY A 32 8.87 2.50 -7.67
N ILE A 33 8.30 3.31 -6.78
CA ILE A 33 8.30 3.07 -5.33
C ILE A 33 7.50 1.81 -5.00
N VAL A 34 6.29 1.67 -5.54
CA VAL A 34 5.42 0.50 -5.33
C VAL A 34 6.10 -0.78 -5.81
N ALA A 35 6.69 -0.78 -7.01
CA ALA A 35 7.35 -1.95 -7.57
C ALA A 35 8.52 -2.43 -6.69
N GLN A 36 9.38 -1.52 -6.25
CA GLN A 36 10.52 -1.84 -5.39
C GLN A 36 10.08 -2.32 -4.01
N THR A 37 9.13 -1.61 -3.38
CA THR A 37 8.59 -1.99 -2.06
C THR A 37 7.93 -3.37 -2.12
N ALA A 38 7.09 -3.61 -3.12
CA ALA A 38 6.41 -4.88 -3.27
C ALA A 38 7.39 -6.04 -3.55
N THR A 39 8.48 -5.78 -4.29
CA THR A 39 9.54 -6.78 -4.50
C THR A 39 10.23 -7.14 -3.18
N ALA A 40 10.55 -6.15 -2.35
CA ALA A 40 11.17 -6.39 -1.05
C ALA A 40 10.20 -7.09 -0.08
N LEU A 41 8.91 -6.72 -0.10
CA LEU A 41 7.87 -7.41 0.69
C LEU A 41 7.74 -8.88 0.28
N GLN A 42 7.79 -9.19 -1.02
CA GLN A 42 7.72 -10.58 -1.46
C GLN A 42 8.87 -11.41 -0.89
N ALA A 43 10.08 -10.89 -0.88
CA ALA A 43 11.23 -11.59 -0.29
C ALA A 43 11.02 -11.88 1.21
N ALA A 44 10.42 -10.95 1.94
CA ALA A 44 10.06 -11.16 3.34
C ALA A 44 8.94 -12.21 3.49
N HIS A 45 7.91 -12.14 2.65
CA HIS A 45 6.79 -13.09 2.65
C HIS A 45 7.27 -14.52 2.35
N ASP A 46 8.20 -14.68 1.40
CA ASP A 46 8.81 -15.99 1.09
C ASP A 46 9.60 -16.57 2.28
N ALA A 47 10.14 -15.70 3.14
CA ALA A 47 10.77 -16.06 4.41
C ALA A 47 9.77 -16.24 5.58
N GLY A 48 8.47 -16.16 5.32
CA GLY A 48 7.42 -16.30 6.34
C GLY A 48 7.22 -15.04 7.20
N LEU A 49 7.77 -13.88 6.79
CA LEU A 49 7.66 -12.63 7.52
C LEU A 49 6.63 -11.70 6.86
N VAL A 50 5.64 -11.25 7.63
CA VAL A 50 4.71 -10.19 7.26
C VAL A 50 5.14 -8.91 7.97
N HIS A 51 5.21 -7.80 7.25
CA HIS A 51 5.71 -6.52 7.80
C HIS A 51 4.75 -5.89 8.81
N ARG A 52 3.44 -5.85 8.48
CA ARG A 52 2.33 -5.39 9.34
C ARG A 52 2.27 -3.90 9.64
N ASP A 53 3.28 -3.10 9.29
CA ASP A 53 3.36 -1.66 9.55
C ASP A 53 3.97 -0.90 8.35
N ILE A 54 3.49 -1.20 7.14
CA ILE A 54 3.88 -0.46 5.93
C ILE A 54 3.25 0.93 5.97
N LYS A 55 4.12 1.94 5.96
CA LYS A 55 3.75 3.36 5.96
C LYS A 55 4.91 4.19 5.38
N PRO A 56 4.66 5.44 4.95
CA PRO A 56 5.72 6.27 4.35
C PRO A 56 6.94 6.48 5.24
N GLY A 57 6.76 6.52 6.57
CA GLY A 57 7.88 6.66 7.53
C GLY A 57 8.82 5.47 7.56
N ASN A 58 8.37 4.27 7.15
CA ASN A 58 9.16 3.04 7.12
C ASN A 58 9.73 2.72 5.73
N LEU A 59 9.57 3.62 4.76
CA LEU A 59 10.12 3.51 3.41
C LEU A 59 11.17 4.59 3.22
N LEU A 60 12.44 4.21 3.23
CA LEU A 60 13.55 5.12 2.98
C LEU A 60 13.87 5.15 1.49
N ILE A 61 13.93 6.36 0.95
CA ILE A 61 14.29 6.61 -0.46
C ILE A 61 15.71 7.13 -0.50
N THR A 62 16.61 6.37 -1.13
CA THR A 62 18.00 6.79 -1.29
C THR A 62 18.13 7.86 -2.38
N PRO A 63 19.25 8.61 -2.44
CA PRO A 63 19.49 9.59 -3.51
C PRO A 63 19.41 9.00 -4.92
N GLU A 64 19.72 7.71 -5.09
CA GLU A 64 19.62 6.98 -6.36
C GLU A 64 18.20 6.48 -6.66
N GLY A 65 17.22 6.82 -5.81
CA GLY A 65 15.82 6.41 -5.97
C GLY A 65 15.52 4.96 -5.57
N ARG A 66 16.42 4.31 -4.82
CA ARG A 66 16.16 2.96 -4.28
C ARG A 66 15.32 3.04 -3.03
N VAL A 67 14.41 2.07 -2.87
CA VAL A 67 13.57 1.93 -1.68
C VAL A 67 14.17 0.91 -0.74
N LYS A 68 14.30 1.27 0.53
CA LYS A 68 14.62 0.37 1.63
C LYS A 68 13.47 0.37 2.64
N ILE A 69 13.03 -0.82 3.04
CA ILE A 69 12.01 -1.00 4.08
C ILE A 69 12.72 -1.12 5.42
N THR A 70 12.20 -0.39 6.42
CA THR A 70 12.69 -0.43 7.81
C THR A 70 11.59 -0.91 8.75
N ASP A 71 11.98 -1.24 9.98
CA ASP A 71 11.06 -1.52 11.09
C ASP A 71 10.03 -2.60 10.80
N PHE A 72 10.50 -3.75 10.31
CA PHE A 72 9.67 -4.96 10.27
C PHE A 72 9.02 -5.16 11.63
N GLY A 73 7.71 -5.33 11.67
CA GLY A 73 6.83 -5.31 12.85
C GLY A 73 7.14 -6.35 13.94
N ILE A 74 8.41 -6.44 14.34
CA ILE A 74 8.91 -7.31 15.41
C ILE A 74 8.33 -6.97 16.80
N ALA A 75 7.78 -5.76 16.97
CA ALA A 75 7.21 -5.31 18.24
C ALA A 75 5.72 -5.65 18.44
N ARG A 76 5.02 -6.21 17.43
CA ARG A 76 3.56 -6.38 17.47
C ARG A 76 3.05 -7.81 17.70
N ILE A 77 3.85 -8.70 18.24
CA ILE A 77 3.34 -10.01 18.72
C ILE A 77 2.38 -9.81 19.91
N ALA A 78 2.49 -8.69 20.63
CA ALA A 78 1.64 -8.39 21.80
C ALA A 78 0.40 -7.52 21.48
N ASP A 79 0.29 -6.92 20.28
CA ASP A 79 -0.72 -5.90 19.96
C ASP A 79 -1.92 -6.44 19.14
N GLN A 80 -2.23 -7.70 19.23
CA GLN A 80 -3.50 -8.26 18.71
C GLN A 80 -4.66 -7.96 19.68
N VAL A 81 -4.75 -6.72 20.19
CA VAL A 81 -5.91 -6.31 20.95
C VAL A 81 -6.87 -5.65 19.96
N PRO A 82 -8.09 -6.21 19.78
CA PRO A 82 -9.10 -5.58 18.95
C PRO A 82 -9.34 -4.14 19.38
N LEU A 83 -9.47 -3.25 18.41
CA LEU A 83 -9.74 -1.82 18.61
C LEU A 83 -10.92 -1.53 19.56
N THR A 84 -11.81 -2.53 19.69
CA THR A 84 -13.07 -2.42 20.44
C THR A 84 -12.94 -2.66 21.95
N ALA A 85 -11.83 -3.27 22.42
CA ALA A 85 -11.77 -3.70 23.84
C ALA A 85 -11.31 -2.60 24.81
N THR A 86 -10.49 -1.63 24.37
CA THR A 86 -9.95 -0.61 25.28
C THR A 86 -10.05 0.83 24.77
N GLY A 87 -10.47 1.05 23.52
CA GLY A 87 -10.56 2.40 22.91
C GLY A 87 -9.20 3.09 22.69
N GLN A 88 -8.09 2.44 23.05
CA GLN A 88 -6.74 2.93 22.82
C GLN A 88 -6.06 2.11 21.73
N VAL A 89 -5.75 2.76 20.62
CA VAL A 89 -4.94 2.20 19.55
C VAL A 89 -3.51 2.65 19.76
N MET A 90 -2.64 1.72 20.03
CA MET A 90 -1.21 1.99 20.11
C MET A 90 -0.62 1.87 18.71
N GLY A 91 -0.37 3.00 18.04
CA GLY A 91 0.25 3.04 16.71
C GLY A 91 -0.57 3.77 15.65
N THR A 92 -0.09 3.75 14.41
CA THR A 92 -0.66 4.51 13.29
C THR A 92 -1.78 3.73 12.63
N VAL A 93 -3.05 4.02 12.93
CA VAL A 93 -4.24 3.39 12.32
C VAL A 93 -4.43 3.74 10.84
N GLN A 94 -3.78 4.77 10.38
CA GLN A 94 -3.99 5.41 9.08
C GLN A 94 -3.64 4.53 7.88
N TYR A 95 -2.81 3.50 8.10
CA TYR A 95 -2.38 2.54 7.07
C TYR A 95 -2.81 1.11 7.40
N LEU A 96 -3.65 0.96 8.43
CA LEU A 96 -4.11 -0.34 8.91
C LEU A 96 -5.06 -0.98 7.89
N ALA A 97 -4.86 -2.27 7.61
CA ALA A 97 -5.80 -3.00 6.76
C ALA A 97 -7.10 -3.32 7.53
N PRO A 98 -8.24 -3.51 6.83
CA PRO A 98 -9.53 -3.82 7.46
C PRO A 98 -9.48 -5.00 8.42
N GLU A 99 -8.79 -6.08 8.04
CA GLU A 99 -8.60 -7.27 8.88
C GLU A 99 -7.83 -6.98 10.16
N GLN A 100 -6.81 -6.11 10.10
CA GLN A 100 -6.09 -5.69 11.31
C GLN A 100 -6.98 -4.83 12.22
N ALA A 101 -7.74 -3.90 11.65
CA ALA A 101 -8.68 -3.06 12.40
C ALA A 101 -9.79 -3.90 13.07
N SER A 102 -10.16 -5.03 12.46
CA SER A 102 -11.12 -5.99 13.00
C SER A 102 -10.51 -7.04 13.93
N GLY A 103 -9.20 -6.98 14.21
CA GLY A 103 -8.50 -7.92 15.10
C GLY A 103 -8.22 -9.30 14.48
N HIS A 104 -8.31 -9.42 13.16
CA HIS A 104 -7.94 -10.65 12.47
C HIS A 104 -6.42 -10.72 12.21
N THR A 105 -5.94 -11.92 11.92
CA THR A 105 -4.52 -12.17 11.65
C THR A 105 -4.06 -11.45 10.38
N ALA A 106 -2.95 -10.71 10.49
CA ALA A 106 -2.31 -10.09 9.34
C ALA A 106 -1.63 -11.14 8.45
N THR A 107 -1.76 -10.98 7.15
CA THR A 107 -1.18 -11.83 6.11
C THR A 107 -0.37 -11.00 5.12
N SER A 108 0.20 -11.63 4.09
CA SER A 108 0.84 -10.92 2.98
C SER A 108 -0.09 -9.93 2.28
N ALA A 109 -1.39 -10.23 2.20
CA ALA A 109 -2.40 -9.34 1.64
C ALA A 109 -2.61 -8.06 2.49
N THR A 110 -2.30 -8.10 3.78
CA THR A 110 -2.30 -6.95 4.67
C THR A 110 -1.26 -5.92 4.25
N ASP A 111 -0.04 -6.36 3.95
CA ASP A 111 1.05 -5.48 3.49
C ASP A 111 0.71 -4.87 2.11
N VAL A 112 0.05 -5.64 1.23
CA VAL A 112 -0.44 -5.15 -0.07
C VAL A 112 -1.44 -4.00 0.11
N TYR A 113 -2.39 -4.13 1.04
CA TYR A 113 -3.35 -3.08 1.34
C TYR A 113 -2.66 -1.82 1.86
N SER A 114 -1.79 -1.96 2.86
CA SER A 114 -1.06 -0.82 3.44
C SER A 114 -0.21 -0.10 2.40
N LEU A 115 0.43 -0.86 1.48
CA LEU A 115 1.15 -0.27 0.35
C LEU A 115 0.21 0.45 -0.63
N GLY A 116 -1.02 -0.05 -0.80
CA GLY A 116 -2.09 0.63 -1.55
C GLY A 116 -2.45 1.99 -0.93
N ILE A 117 -2.56 2.09 0.40
CA ILE A 117 -2.78 3.37 1.11
C ILE A 117 -1.61 4.33 0.88
N VAL A 118 -0.37 3.85 0.96
CA VAL A 118 0.83 4.66 0.68
C VAL A 118 0.81 5.18 -0.76
N ALA A 119 0.51 4.33 -1.73
CA ALA A 119 0.43 4.73 -3.14
C ALA A 119 -0.67 5.77 -3.37
N TYR A 120 -1.85 5.58 -2.76
CA TYR A 120 -2.94 6.55 -2.81
C TYR A 120 -2.50 7.91 -2.27
N GLU A 121 -1.88 7.94 -1.08
CA GLU A 121 -1.40 9.17 -0.44
C GLU A 121 -0.36 9.89 -1.30
N CYS A 122 0.59 9.16 -1.88
CA CYS A 122 1.58 9.72 -2.81
C CYS A 122 0.92 10.38 -4.03
N LEU A 123 -0.13 9.78 -4.59
CA LEU A 123 -0.82 10.28 -5.79
C LEU A 123 -1.79 11.42 -5.48
N ALA A 124 -2.48 11.36 -4.35
CA ALA A 124 -3.51 12.32 -3.96
C ALA A 124 -3.00 13.47 -3.08
N GLY A 125 -1.81 13.32 -2.45
CA GLY A 125 -1.29 14.24 -1.44
C GLY A 125 -2.05 14.16 -0.10
N ARG A 126 -2.95 13.21 0.03
CA ARG A 126 -3.76 12.99 1.23
C ARG A 126 -4.15 11.52 1.33
N ARG A 127 -4.38 11.06 2.55
CA ARG A 127 -4.84 9.68 2.78
C ARG A 127 -6.30 9.48 2.34
N PRO A 128 -6.68 8.25 1.94
CA PRO A 128 -8.04 7.97 1.51
C PRO A 128 -9.05 8.02 2.66
N PHE A 129 -8.62 7.66 3.87
CA PHE A 129 -9.48 7.62 5.04
C PHE A 129 -8.95 8.53 6.14
N THR A 130 -9.82 9.40 6.63
CA THR A 130 -9.56 10.38 7.68
C THR A 130 -10.72 10.37 8.68
N GLY A 131 -10.53 10.92 9.87
CA GLY A 131 -11.57 11.01 10.88
C GLY A 131 -11.08 11.76 12.11
N ASP A 132 -12.02 12.16 12.97
CA ASP A 132 -11.75 12.95 14.16
C ASP A 132 -11.13 12.12 15.30
N SER A 133 -11.08 10.80 15.14
CA SER A 133 -10.47 9.88 16.10
C SER A 133 -9.85 8.69 15.40
N GLN A 134 -8.95 7.98 16.10
CA GLN A 134 -8.36 6.75 15.58
C GLN A 134 -9.42 5.68 15.29
N VAL A 135 -10.46 5.62 16.14
CA VAL A 135 -11.59 4.69 15.94
C VAL A 135 -12.36 5.04 14.67
N ALA A 136 -12.63 6.32 14.41
CA ALA A 136 -13.29 6.75 13.18
C ALA A 136 -12.48 6.39 11.92
N ILE A 137 -11.17 6.59 11.96
CA ILE A 137 -10.28 6.18 10.84
C ILE A 137 -10.31 4.67 10.64
N ALA A 138 -10.22 3.88 11.72
CA ALA A 138 -10.26 2.43 11.62
C ALA A 138 -11.61 1.92 11.07
N MET A 139 -12.72 2.52 11.48
CA MET A 139 -14.04 2.20 10.95
C MET A 139 -14.16 2.56 9.45
N ALA A 140 -13.56 3.68 9.03
CA ALA A 140 -13.50 4.03 7.62
C ALA A 140 -12.65 3.03 6.81
N GLN A 141 -11.54 2.53 7.36
CA GLN A 141 -10.76 1.46 6.74
C GLN A 141 -11.59 0.19 6.50
N ILE A 142 -12.52 -0.12 7.41
CA ILE A 142 -13.38 -1.31 7.32
C ILE A 142 -14.52 -1.08 6.31
N ASN A 143 -15.22 0.06 6.40
CA ASN A 143 -16.53 0.23 5.79
C ASN A 143 -16.57 1.17 4.58
N ASP A 144 -15.69 2.18 4.53
CA ASP A 144 -15.83 3.24 3.55
C ASP A 144 -15.13 2.89 2.23
N THR A 145 -15.71 3.34 1.13
CA THR A 145 -15.05 3.30 -0.19
C THR A 145 -14.02 4.43 -0.26
N PRO A 146 -12.79 4.16 -0.73
CA PRO A 146 -11.81 5.23 -0.90
C PRO A 146 -12.30 6.24 -1.93
N PRO A 147 -12.12 7.57 -1.69
CA PRO A 147 -12.44 8.59 -2.67
C PRO A 147 -11.70 8.39 -3.99
N GLU A 148 -12.25 8.95 -5.07
CA GLU A 148 -11.57 8.91 -6.37
C GLU A 148 -10.21 9.61 -6.30
N LEU A 149 -9.22 9.02 -6.96
CA LEU A 149 -7.92 9.65 -7.20
C LEU A 149 -8.08 10.80 -8.20
N PRO A 150 -7.20 11.82 -8.13
CA PRO A 150 -7.23 12.93 -9.08
C PRO A 150 -7.28 12.46 -10.54
N SER A 151 -8.02 13.18 -11.37
CA SER A 151 -8.29 12.81 -12.76
C SER A 151 -7.05 12.80 -13.66
N ASP A 152 -5.99 13.49 -13.26
CA ASP A 152 -4.69 13.51 -13.92
C ASP A 152 -3.87 12.23 -13.68
N VAL A 153 -4.25 11.40 -12.71
CA VAL A 153 -3.65 10.07 -12.50
C VAL A 153 -4.17 9.11 -13.58
N PRO A 154 -3.30 8.42 -14.34
CA PRO A 154 -3.73 7.51 -15.39
C PRO A 154 -4.69 6.43 -14.89
N GLY A 155 -5.75 6.13 -15.66
CA GLY A 155 -6.79 5.16 -15.28
C GLY A 155 -6.26 3.80 -14.82
N PRO A 156 -5.32 3.16 -15.56
CA PRO A 156 -4.72 1.89 -15.12
C PRO A 156 -4.01 1.97 -13.77
N VAL A 157 -3.35 3.10 -13.47
CA VAL A 157 -2.68 3.33 -12.17
C VAL A 157 -3.72 3.45 -11.05
N ARG A 158 -4.80 4.22 -11.28
CA ARG A 158 -5.91 4.32 -10.33
C ARG A 158 -6.49 2.95 -10.01
N ARG A 159 -6.75 2.13 -11.04
CA ARG A 159 -7.30 0.78 -10.86
C ARG A 159 -6.35 -0.15 -10.11
N LEU A 160 -5.03 -0.07 -10.35
CA LEU A 160 -4.06 -0.83 -9.58
C LEU A 160 -4.11 -0.48 -8.08
N VAL A 161 -4.16 0.83 -7.76
CA VAL A 161 -4.25 1.29 -6.37
C VAL A 161 -5.56 0.82 -5.73
N PHE A 162 -6.70 0.97 -6.42
CA PHE A 162 -7.99 0.52 -5.89
C PHE A 162 -8.07 -1.01 -5.73
N ALA A 163 -7.40 -1.79 -6.59
CA ALA A 163 -7.28 -3.22 -6.40
C ALA A 163 -6.54 -3.57 -5.09
N CYS A 164 -5.50 -2.82 -4.73
CA CYS A 164 -4.82 -3.00 -3.44
C CYS A 164 -5.73 -2.64 -2.25
N LEU A 165 -6.66 -1.69 -2.43
CA LEU A 165 -7.56 -1.18 -1.39
C LEU A 165 -8.88 -1.97 -1.28
N ALA A 166 -9.02 -3.09 -1.98
CA ALA A 166 -10.15 -3.99 -1.81
C ALA A 166 -10.28 -4.41 -0.34
N LYS A 167 -11.52 -4.39 0.19
CA LYS A 167 -11.78 -4.71 1.61
C LYS A 167 -11.54 -6.17 1.90
N ASP A 168 -12.01 -7.05 1.01
CA ASP A 168 -11.68 -8.46 1.08
C ASP A 168 -10.22 -8.70 0.64
N PRO A 169 -9.39 -9.33 1.48
CA PRO A 169 -8.02 -9.70 1.10
C PRO A 169 -7.92 -10.52 -0.18
N ASP A 170 -8.92 -11.35 -0.48
CA ASP A 170 -8.93 -12.24 -1.65
C ASP A 170 -9.18 -11.47 -2.97
N ASP A 171 -9.75 -10.27 -2.91
CA ASP A 171 -9.96 -9.38 -4.06
C ASP A 171 -8.72 -8.52 -4.38
N ARG A 172 -7.71 -8.55 -3.54
CA ARG A 172 -6.45 -7.82 -3.75
C ARG A 172 -5.51 -8.55 -4.72
N PRO A 173 -4.45 -7.88 -5.22
CA PRO A 173 -3.37 -8.59 -5.91
C PRO A 173 -2.90 -9.81 -5.12
N ARG A 174 -2.86 -10.97 -5.78
CA ARG A 174 -2.65 -12.28 -5.14
C ARG A 174 -1.34 -12.43 -4.35
N SER A 175 -0.35 -11.57 -4.65
CA SER A 175 0.92 -11.51 -3.94
C SER A 175 1.58 -10.16 -4.15
N ALA A 176 2.54 -9.82 -3.30
CA ALA A 176 3.38 -8.66 -3.49
C ALA A 176 4.19 -8.76 -4.80
N ALA A 177 4.59 -9.98 -5.22
CA ALA A 177 5.23 -10.18 -6.52
C ALA A 177 4.34 -9.80 -7.70
N LYS A 178 3.05 -10.17 -7.68
CA LYS A 178 2.10 -9.79 -8.73
C LYS A 178 1.87 -8.28 -8.77
N LEU A 179 1.79 -7.64 -7.62
CA LEU A 179 1.73 -6.18 -7.52
C LEU A 179 3.00 -5.52 -8.10
N ALA A 180 4.19 -6.02 -7.75
CA ALA A 180 5.46 -5.50 -8.25
C ALA A 180 5.55 -5.61 -9.78
N GLN A 181 5.16 -6.76 -10.34
CA GLN A 181 5.14 -7.01 -11.79
C GLN A 181 4.16 -6.07 -12.50
N ALA A 182 2.95 -5.89 -11.95
CA ALA A 182 1.95 -4.98 -12.53
C ALA A 182 2.42 -3.52 -12.48
N ALA A 183 2.97 -3.06 -11.35
CA ALA A 183 3.51 -1.71 -11.21
C ALA A 183 4.68 -1.46 -12.17
N THR A 184 5.58 -2.44 -12.33
CA THR A 184 6.69 -2.37 -13.29
C THR A 184 6.20 -2.30 -14.73
N ALA A 185 5.18 -3.09 -15.09
CA ALA A 185 4.59 -3.06 -16.41
C ALA A 185 3.93 -1.70 -16.71
N LEU A 186 3.16 -1.15 -15.76
CA LEU A 186 2.56 0.18 -15.89
C LEU A 186 3.61 1.29 -16.00
N HIS A 187 4.71 1.20 -15.24
CA HIS A 187 5.84 2.14 -15.33
C HIS A 187 6.47 2.15 -16.74
N ARG A 188 6.41 1.02 -17.47
CA ARG A 188 6.83 0.90 -18.87
C ARG A 188 5.73 1.21 -19.88
N GLY A 189 4.52 1.58 -19.41
CA GLY A 189 3.37 1.84 -20.29
C GLY A 189 2.65 0.60 -20.79
N ASP A 190 3.02 -0.60 -20.33
CA ASP A 190 2.41 -1.86 -20.78
C ASP A 190 1.21 -2.26 -19.90
N VAL A 191 0.06 -1.65 -20.19
CA VAL A 191 -1.20 -1.92 -19.50
C VAL A 191 -1.66 -3.37 -19.67
N ARG A 192 -1.43 -3.97 -20.85
CA ARG A 192 -1.84 -5.34 -21.14
C ARG A 192 -1.07 -6.35 -20.30
N LEU A 193 0.24 -6.17 -20.20
CA LEU A 193 1.07 -6.99 -19.35
C LEU A 193 0.70 -6.78 -17.86
N ALA A 194 0.46 -5.55 -17.41
CA ALA A 194 0.03 -5.27 -16.05
C ALA A 194 -1.27 -6.01 -15.70
N ALA A 195 -2.25 -6.00 -16.61
CA ALA A 195 -3.52 -6.70 -16.45
C ALA A 195 -3.37 -8.22 -16.37
N SER A 196 -2.34 -8.81 -16.97
CA SER A 196 -2.06 -10.24 -16.82
C SER A 196 -1.61 -10.63 -15.42
N TYR A 197 -1.08 -9.70 -14.64
CA TYR A 197 -0.69 -9.89 -13.25
C TYR A 197 -1.78 -9.48 -12.26
N VAL A 198 -2.48 -8.38 -12.54
CA VAL A 198 -3.58 -7.81 -11.76
C VAL A 198 -4.73 -7.47 -12.71
N PRO A 199 -5.70 -8.39 -12.90
CA PRO A 199 -6.76 -8.25 -13.92
C PRO A 199 -7.58 -6.95 -13.80
N GLN A 200 -7.78 -6.44 -12.59
CA GLN A 200 -8.51 -5.21 -12.33
C GLN A 200 -7.91 -3.98 -13.07
N VAL A 201 -6.64 -4.02 -13.45
CA VAL A 201 -5.95 -2.94 -14.18
C VAL A 201 -6.55 -2.71 -15.57
N ALA A 202 -7.09 -3.75 -16.22
CA ALA A 202 -7.70 -3.63 -17.54
C ALA A 202 -8.90 -2.68 -17.59
N GLY A 203 -9.64 -2.57 -16.47
CA GLY A 203 -10.97 -1.94 -16.45
C GLY A 203 -12.03 -2.83 -17.10
N GLU A 204 -13.28 -2.41 -17.05
CA GLU A 204 -14.33 -3.03 -17.85
C GLU A 204 -14.00 -2.78 -19.33
N ALA A 205 -13.98 -3.84 -20.12
CA ALA A 205 -13.93 -3.71 -21.56
C ALA A 205 -15.15 -2.89 -21.98
N ALA A 206 -14.95 -1.77 -22.68
CA ALA A 206 -16.07 -1.09 -23.31
C ALA A 206 -16.83 -2.15 -24.13
N PRO A 207 -18.17 -2.21 -24.04
CA PRO A 207 -18.93 -3.16 -24.84
C PRO A 207 -18.52 -2.97 -26.30
N GLU A 208 -18.04 -4.02 -26.94
CA GLU A 208 -17.78 -4.01 -28.37
C GLU A 208 -19.07 -3.56 -29.05
N ALA A 209 -19.02 -2.40 -29.71
CA ALA A 209 -20.11 -1.97 -30.54
C ALA A 209 -20.33 -3.06 -31.60
N THR A 210 -21.38 -3.85 -31.42
CA THR A 210 -21.83 -4.81 -32.44
C THR A 210 -22.21 -3.97 -33.67
N VAL A 211 -21.30 -3.93 -34.64
CA VAL A 211 -21.60 -3.41 -35.95
C VAL A 211 -22.60 -4.39 -36.56
N ALA A 212 -23.87 -4.06 -36.47
CA ALA A 212 -24.89 -4.73 -37.24
C ALA A 212 -24.65 -4.39 -38.72
N MET A 213 -24.35 -5.40 -39.52
CA MET A 213 -24.38 -5.35 -40.96
C MET A 213 -25.84 -5.47 -41.44
#